data_8eee3c0ca0bca83cc521c06804d760f4
#
_entry.id   8eee3c0ca0bca83cc521c06804d760f4
#
_cell.length_a   1.000
_cell.length_b   1.000
_cell.length_c   1.000
_cell.angle_alpha   90.00
_cell.angle_beta   90.00
_cell.angle_gamma   90.00
#
_symmetry.space_group_name_H-M   'P 1'
#
loop_
_entity.id
_entity.type
_entity.pdbx_description
1 polymer ?
#
loop_
_entity_poly.entity_id
_entity_poly.type
_entity_poly.pdbx_seq_one_letter_code
_entity_poly.pdbx_strand_id
1 'polypeptide(L)'
;MKRILIPILAALAFATPVNGEHLKGTKELIITTESTKESIELAKYLKDNGVVKYSAYWCPNCLDQSELFGKEAYKELNVVECARDGKNSQTQLCIDKKIEGFPSWEINGKIIIGVQTLKKLSELTGFKY
;
A
#
# COMPACT_ATOMS: atom_id res chain seq x y z
N MET A 1 -62.58 18.44 31.73
CA MET A 1 -61.24 18.97 31.40
C MET A 1 -60.25 17.82 31.32
N LYS A 2 -59.90 17.42 30.10
CA LYS A 2 -58.93 16.35 29.90
C LYS A 2 -57.54 16.94 29.81
N ARG A 3 -56.69 16.62 30.75
CA ARG A 3 -55.27 16.97 30.70
C ARG A 3 -54.57 16.04 29.71
N ILE A 4 -54.09 16.56 28.62
CA ILE A 4 -53.27 15.84 27.67
C ILE A 4 -51.86 15.81 28.26
N LEU A 5 -51.45 14.65 28.73
CA LEU A 5 -50.05 14.39 29.07
C LEU A 5 -49.29 14.14 27.79
N ILE A 6 -48.42 15.06 27.41
CA ILE A 6 -47.49 14.88 26.32
C ILE A 6 -46.32 14.03 26.88
N PRO A 7 -46.08 12.84 26.34
CA PRO A 7 -44.89 12.10 26.74
C PRO A 7 -43.66 12.85 26.23
N ILE A 8 -42.82 13.22 27.15
CA ILE A 8 -41.47 13.72 26.83
C ILE A 8 -40.73 12.54 26.21
N LEU A 9 -40.57 12.58 24.91
CA LEU A 9 -39.67 11.67 24.22
C LEU A 9 -38.26 12.02 24.71
N ALA A 10 -37.72 11.19 25.59
CA ALA A 10 -36.32 11.24 25.93
C ALA A 10 -35.56 10.84 24.64
N ALA A 11 -34.91 11.82 24.04
CA ALA A 11 -33.94 11.55 22.97
C ALA A 11 -32.82 10.74 23.58
N LEU A 12 -32.83 9.45 23.41
CA LEU A 12 -31.69 8.60 23.65
C LEU A 12 -30.59 9.01 22.67
N ALA A 13 -29.65 9.81 23.16
CA ALA A 13 -28.41 9.98 22.45
C ALA A 13 -27.71 8.62 22.42
N PHE A 14 -27.79 7.95 21.29
CA PHE A 14 -26.94 6.81 21.02
C PHE A 14 -25.52 7.33 20.93
N ALA A 15 -24.78 7.24 22.02
CA ALA A 15 -23.33 7.27 21.96
C ALA A 15 -22.96 6.00 21.18
N THR A 16 -22.66 6.15 19.90
CA THR A 16 -22.00 5.09 19.16
C THR A 16 -20.76 4.73 19.92
N PRO A 17 -20.56 3.47 20.31
CA PRO A 17 -19.27 3.08 20.85
C PRO A 17 -18.25 3.41 19.77
N VAL A 18 -17.31 4.30 20.07
CA VAL A 18 -16.09 4.41 19.30
C VAL A 18 -15.39 3.08 19.56
N ASN A 19 -15.74 2.06 18.79
CA ASN A 19 -14.89 0.90 18.70
C ASN A 19 -13.53 1.45 18.36
N GLY A 20 -12.55 1.16 19.21
CA GLY A 20 -11.17 1.54 18.91
C GLY A 20 -10.82 0.94 17.57
N GLU A 21 -11.21 1.63 16.51
CA GLU A 21 -10.57 1.46 15.23
C GLU A 21 -9.12 1.76 15.52
N HIS A 22 -8.38 0.71 15.59
CA HIS A 22 -6.94 0.77 15.48
C HIS A 22 -6.69 1.78 14.37
N LEU A 23 -6.18 2.94 14.72
CA LEU A 23 -5.86 3.97 13.73
C LEU A 23 -4.93 3.30 12.74
N LYS A 24 -5.51 2.82 11.65
CA LYS A 24 -4.75 2.31 10.52
C LYS A 24 -3.77 3.40 10.18
N GLY A 25 -2.48 3.09 10.24
CA GLY A 25 -1.46 4.07 9.98
C GLY A 25 -1.78 4.84 8.70
N THR A 26 -1.55 6.13 8.72
CA THR A 26 -1.85 7.02 7.59
C THR A 26 -0.59 7.42 6.82
N LYS A 27 0.57 7.00 7.31
CA LYS A 27 1.86 7.37 6.73
C LYS A 27 2.12 6.57 5.46
N GLU A 28 2.43 7.28 4.40
CA GLU A 28 2.70 6.69 3.09
C GLU A 28 3.83 7.43 2.37
N LEU A 29 4.39 6.78 1.36
CA LEU A 29 5.36 7.41 0.47
C LEU A 29 4.68 8.50 -0.36
N ILE A 30 5.33 9.65 -0.47
CA ILE A 30 4.91 10.74 -1.35
C ILE A 30 5.80 10.72 -2.57
N ILE A 31 5.24 10.34 -3.71
CA ILE A 31 5.94 10.23 -4.99
C ILE A 31 5.69 11.51 -5.78
N THR A 32 6.75 12.11 -6.27
CA THR A 32 6.70 13.41 -6.95
C THR A 32 6.87 13.33 -8.47
N THR A 33 7.50 12.26 -8.96
CA THR A 33 7.71 12.07 -10.39
C THR A 33 6.44 11.65 -11.11
N GLU A 34 6.31 12.08 -12.35
CA GLU A 34 5.24 11.61 -13.25
C GLU A 34 5.66 10.30 -13.91
N SER A 35 4.67 9.46 -14.19
CA SER A 35 4.91 8.20 -14.87
C SER A 35 4.98 8.38 -16.38
N THR A 36 5.80 7.57 -17.04
CA THR A 36 5.71 7.37 -18.48
C THR A 36 4.64 6.34 -18.80
N LYS A 37 4.21 6.29 -20.05
CA LYS A 37 3.29 5.24 -20.51
C LYS A 37 3.87 3.85 -20.26
N GLU A 38 5.16 3.69 -20.58
CA GLU A 38 5.88 2.43 -20.41
C GLU A 38 5.94 2.01 -18.94
N SER A 39 6.18 2.94 -18.02
CA SER A 39 6.22 2.61 -16.59
C SER A 39 4.85 2.18 -16.05
N ILE A 40 3.77 2.77 -16.56
CA ILE A 40 2.39 2.37 -16.22
C ILE A 40 2.09 0.97 -16.75
N GLU A 41 2.44 0.70 -18.00
CA GLU A 41 2.23 -0.62 -18.63
C GLU A 41 3.04 -1.71 -17.91
N LEU A 42 4.28 -1.43 -17.56
CA LEU A 42 5.10 -2.33 -16.77
C LEU A 42 4.47 -2.59 -15.39
N ALA A 43 4.04 -1.57 -14.69
CA ALA A 43 3.43 -1.71 -13.37
C ALA A 43 2.18 -2.60 -13.40
N LYS A 44 1.31 -2.40 -14.38
CA LYS A 44 0.13 -3.26 -14.61
C LYS A 44 0.51 -4.70 -14.89
N TYR A 45 1.50 -4.90 -15.74
CA TYR A 45 2.02 -6.23 -16.06
C TYR A 45 2.56 -6.94 -14.82
N LEU A 46 3.36 -6.24 -14.01
CA LEU A 46 3.91 -6.78 -12.77
C LEU A 46 2.79 -7.23 -11.83
N LYS A 47 1.78 -6.38 -11.62
CA LYS A 47 0.62 -6.71 -10.79
C LYS A 47 -0.14 -7.92 -11.32
N ASP A 48 -0.43 -7.95 -12.62
CA ASP A 48 -1.18 -9.04 -13.25
C ASP A 48 -0.43 -10.38 -13.19
N ASN A 49 0.89 -10.34 -13.08
CA ASN A 49 1.74 -11.52 -12.93
C ASN A 49 2.11 -11.83 -11.47
N GLY A 50 1.41 -11.26 -10.50
CA GLY A 50 1.56 -11.58 -9.10
C GLY A 50 2.86 -11.07 -8.46
N VAL A 51 3.53 -10.12 -9.08
CA VAL A 51 4.73 -9.49 -8.51
C VAL A 51 4.33 -8.57 -7.35
N VAL A 52 5.05 -8.69 -6.24
CA VAL A 52 4.80 -7.91 -5.03
C VAL A 52 6.03 -7.10 -4.66
N LYS A 53 5.83 -5.83 -4.33
CA LYS A 53 6.85 -4.96 -3.74
C LYS A 53 6.60 -4.84 -2.24
N TYR A 54 7.54 -5.29 -1.43
CA TYR A 54 7.54 -5.07 0.01
C TYR A 54 8.29 -3.79 0.31
N SER A 55 7.67 -2.91 1.07
CA SER A 55 8.09 -1.53 1.22
C SER A 55 7.87 -1.02 2.64
N ALA A 56 8.58 0.03 3.00
CA ALA A 56 8.32 0.81 4.20
C ALA A 56 8.31 2.30 3.82
N TYR A 57 7.32 3.04 4.26
CA TYR A 57 7.13 4.44 3.84
C TYR A 57 8.30 5.35 4.20
N TRP A 58 9.03 5.03 5.26
CA TRP A 58 10.19 5.80 5.75
C TRP A 58 11.50 5.43 5.05
N CYS A 59 11.52 4.41 4.21
CA CYS A 59 12.74 3.88 3.59
C CYS A 59 13.13 4.71 2.36
N PRO A 60 14.32 5.34 2.35
CA PRO A 60 14.78 6.13 1.20
C PRO A 60 14.88 5.32 -0.10
N ASN A 61 15.37 4.09 -0.04
CA ASN A 61 15.45 3.21 -1.21
C ASN A 61 14.07 2.83 -1.75
N CYS A 62 13.06 2.72 -0.89
CA CYS A 62 11.69 2.47 -1.31
C CYS A 62 11.11 3.69 -2.05
N LEU A 63 11.43 4.89 -1.58
CA LEU A 63 11.07 6.12 -2.29
C LEU A 63 11.76 6.18 -3.65
N ASP A 64 13.06 5.95 -3.71
CA ASP A 64 13.81 5.94 -4.96
C ASP A 64 13.21 4.95 -5.96
N GLN A 65 12.90 3.73 -5.52
CA GLN A 65 12.24 2.73 -6.35
C GLN A 65 10.89 3.22 -6.87
N SER A 66 10.11 3.85 -6.03
CA SER A 66 8.78 4.35 -6.37
C SER A 66 8.84 5.52 -7.33
N GLU A 67 9.83 6.41 -7.16
CA GLU A 67 10.10 7.53 -8.07
C GLU A 67 10.50 7.06 -9.49
N LEU A 68 11.14 5.90 -9.62
CA LEU A 68 11.42 5.32 -10.95
C LEU A 68 10.14 4.97 -11.72
N PHE A 69 9.09 4.56 -11.04
CA PHE A 69 7.80 4.28 -11.66
C PHE A 69 6.98 5.56 -11.90
N GLY A 70 7.07 6.50 -10.98
CA GLY A 70 6.19 7.67 -10.95
C GLY A 70 4.86 7.41 -10.25
N LYS A 71 4.15 8.47 -9.91
CA LYS A 71 2.94 8.40 -9.06
C LYS A 71 1.77 7.64 -9.67
N GLU A 72 1.58 7.69 -10.98
CA GLU A 72 0.49 6.99 -11.67
C GLU A 72 0.76 5.47 -11.73
N ALA A 73 1.97 5.09 -12.15
CA ALA A 73 2.39 3.69 -12.23
C ALA A 73 2.45 3.04 -10.85
N TYR A 74 2.90 3.76 -9.84
CA TYR A 74 2.97 3.26 -8.48
C TYR A 74 1.61 2.76 -7.96
N LYS A 75 0.53 3.43 -8.31
CA LYS A 75 -0.84 3.02 -7.94
C LYS A 75 -1.26 1.69 -8.55
N GLU A 76 -0.63 1.31 -9.64
CA GLU A 76 -0.90 0.03 -10.33
C GLU A 76 -0.08 -1.13 -9.75
N LEU A 77 0.93 -0.85 -8.93
CA LEU A 77 1.73 -1.90 -8.31
C LEU A 77 1.00 -2.57 -7.15
N ASN A 78 1.29 -3.84 -6.93
CA ASN A 78 0.91 -4.53 -5.71
C ASN A 78 2.00 -4.27 -4.65
N VAL A 79 1.72 -3.32 -3.76
CA VAL A 79 2.66 -2.88 -2.72
C VAL A 79 2.16 -3.34 -1.35
N VAL A 80 3.05 -3.96 -0.60
CA VAL A 80 2.83 -4.35 0.79
C VAL A 80 3.62 -3.42 1.69
N GLU A 81 2.92 -2.67 2.54
CA GLU A 81 3.53 -1.81 3.55
C GLU A 81 3.91 -2.63 4.78
N CYS A 82 5.20 -2.66 5.10
CA CYS A 82 5.73 -3.45 6.21
C CYS A 82 5.86 -2.65 7.50
N ALA A 83 5.91 -1.32 7.44
CA ALA A 83 5.97 -0.48 8.63
C ALA A 83 4.63 -0.51 9.38
N ARG A 84 4.68 -0.74 10.70
CA ARG A 84 3.47 -0.91 11.54
C ARG A 84 2.54 0.30 11.51
N ASP A 85 3.11 1.49 11.44
CA ASP A 85 2.38 2.77 11.40
C ASP A 85 2.15 3.29 9.96
N GLY A 86 2.47 2.49 8.96
CA GLY A 86 2.19 2.80 7.58
C GLY A 86 0.74 2.56 7.18
N LYS A 87 0.30 3.22 6.13
CA LYS A 87 -1.05 3.08 5.57
C LYS A 87 -1.29 1.66 5.07
N ASN A 88 -2.38 1.04 5.52
CA ASN A 88 -2.75 -0.33 5.18
C ASN A 88 -1.64 -1.35 5.47
N SER A 89 -0.91 -1.16 6.57
CA SER A 89 0.20 -2.01 6.97
C SER A 89 -0.16 -3.49 7.01
N GLN A 90 0.73 -4.32 6.49
CA GLN A 90 0.68 -5.77 6.52
C GLN A 90 2.00 -6.33 7.10
N THR A 91 2.40 -5.82 8.24
CA THR A 91 3.67 -6.16 8.88
C THR A 91 3.85 -7.66 9.08
N GLN A 92 2.79 -8.38 9.49
CA GLN A 92 2.86 -9.81 9.71
C GLN A 92 3.18 -10.58 8.42
N LEU A 93 2.63 -10.17 7.28
CA LEU A 93 2.95 -10.77 5.98
C LEU A 93 4.43 -10.61 5.65
N CYS A 94 5.00 -9.45 5.94
CA CYS A 94 6.43 -9.20 5.74
C CYS A 94 7.30 -10.11 6.63
N ILE A 95 6.89 -10.35 7.86
CA ILE A 95 7.56 -11.27 8.78
C ILE A 95 7.46 -12.71 8.24
N ASP A 96 6.28 -13.14 7.83
CA ASP A 96 6.03 -14.49 7.30
C ASP A 96 6.82 -14.77 6.01
N LYS A 97 6.97 -13.75 5.18
CA LYS A 97 7.79 -13.78 3.96
C LYS A 97 9.28 -13.63 4.22
N LYS A 98 9.69 -13.41 5.46
CA LYS A 98 11.09 -13.24 5.87
C LYS A 98 11.79 -12.11 5.10
N ILE A 99 11.12 -10.97 4.99
CA ILE A 99 11.68 -9.79 4.33
C ILE A 99 12.79 -9.22 5.21
N GLU A 100 14.00 -9.17 4.68
CA GLU A 100 15.21 -8.75 5.40
C GLU A 100 15.68 -7.34 5.02
N GLY A 101 15.11 -6.76 3.98
CA GLY A 101 15.48 -5.42 3.51
C GLY A 101 14.41 -4.82 2.61
N PHE A 102 14.50 -3.51 2.41
CA PHE A 102 13.54 -2.76 1.62
C PHE A 102 14.22 -1.89 0.56
N PRO A 103 13.60 -1.76 -0.61
CA PRO A 103 12.47 -2.56 -1.08
C PRO A 103 12.87 -4.00 -1.32
N SER A 104 11.92 -4.91 -1.23
CA SER A 104 12.09 -6.28 -1.70
C SER A 104 11.01 -6.59 -2.73
N TRP A 105 11.39 -7.33 -3.74
CA TRP A 105 10.49 -7.77 -4.81
C TRP A 105 10.28 -9.28 -4.75
N GLU A 106 9.05 -9.71 -4.72
CA GLU A 106 8.72 -11.12 -4.88
C GLU A 106 8.32 -11.38 -6.33
N ILE A 107 9.13 -12.17 -7.01
CA ILE A 107 8.95 -12.53 -8.43
C ILE A 107 9.04 -14.04 -8.54
N ASN A 108 7.98 -14.69 -8.99
CA ASN A 108 7.93 -16.16 -9.12
C ASN A 108 8.35 -16.89 -7.83
N GLY A 109 7.93 -16.39 -6.67
CA GLY A 109 8.24 -16.97 -5.36
C GLY A 109 9.64 -16.68 -4.83
N LYS A 110 10.45 -15.92 -5.55
CA LYS A 110 11.79 -15.49 -5.13
C LYS A 110 11.79 -14.07 -4.64
N ILE A 111 12.52 -13.81 -3.55
CA ILE A 111 12.70 -12.47 -3.00
C ILE A 111 14.01 -11.89 -3.52
N ILE A 112 13.92 -10.71 -4.13
CA ILE A 112 15.06 -9.93 -4.61
C ILE A 112 15.08 -8.62 -3.83
N ILE A 113 16.15 -8.39 -3.06
CA ILE A 113 16.29 -7.22 -2.21
C ILE A 113 16.95 -6.09 -3.01
N GLY A 114 16.46 -4.88 -2.80
CA GLY A 114 17.05 -3.66 -3.31
C GLY A 114 16.31 -3.03 -4.47
N VAL A 115 16.74 -1.82 -4.80
CA VAL A 115 16.19 -1.05 -5.92
C VAL A 115 16.51 -1.75 -7.23
N GLN A 116 15.50 -2.00 -8.03
CA GLN A 116 15.64 -2.56 -9.37
C GLN A 116 15.30 -1.50 -10.42
N THR A 117 16.08 -1.42 -11.47
CA THR A 117 15.71 -0.60 -12.61
C THR A 117 14.46 -1.15 -13.29
N LEU A 118 13.69 -0.31 -13.95
CA LEU A 118 12.51 -0.77 -14.71
C LEU A 118 12.90 -1.78 -15.78
N LYS A 119 14.04 -1.56 -16.43
CA LYS A 119 14.61 -2.52 -17.38
C LYS A 119 14.88 -3.88 -16.74
N LYS A 120 15.47 -3.90 -15.54
CA LYS A 120 15.75 -5.15 -14.82
C LYS A 120 14.45 -5.89 -14.46
N LEU A 121 13.45 -5.17 -13.99
CA LEU A 121 12.14 -5.76 -13.68
C LEU A 121 11.47 -6.32 -14.95
N SER A 122 11.57 -5.63 -16.07
CA SER A 122 11.06 -6.16 -17.33
C SER A 122 11.78 -7.42 -17.79
N GLU A 123 13.11 -7.47 -17.67
CA GLU A 123 13.91 -8.65 -18.00
C GLU A 123 13.57 -9.85 -17.10
N LEU A 124 13.44 -9.62 -15.80
CA LEU A 124 13.13 -10.67 -14.82
C LEU A 124 11.73 -11.27 -14.99
N THR A 125 10.80 -10.51 -15.55
CA THR A 125 9.39 -10.89 -15.67
C THR A 125 8.93 -11.19 -17.09
N GLY A 126 9.80 -10.95 -18.07
CA GLY A 126 9.47 -11.18 -19.49
C GLY A 126 8.61 -10.08 -20.12
N PHE A 127 8.47 -8.93 -19.47
CA PHE A 127 7.79 -7.78 -20.06
C PHE A 127 8.62 -7.23 -21.24
N LYS A 128 7.94 -6.93 -22.33
CA LYS A 128 8.55 -6.30 -23.51
C LYS A 128 7.87 -4.97 -23.76
N TYR A 129 8.69 -3.91 -23.89
CA TYR A 129 8.23 -2.58 -24.27
C TYR A 129 7.78 -2.55 -25.74
#